data_5649ebbe29b2a172359d896f6af1fe0d
#
_entry.id   5649ebbe29b2a172359d896f6af1fe0d
#
_cell.length_a   1.000
_cell.length_b   1.000
_cell.length_c   1.000
_cell.angle_alpha   90.00
_cell.angle_beta   90.00
_cell.angle_gamma   90.00
#
_symmetry.space_group_name_H-M   'P 1'
#
loop_
_entity.id
_entity.type
_entity.pdbx_description
1 polymer ?
#
loop_
_entity_poly.entity_id
_entity_poly.type
_entity_poly.pdbx_seq_one_letter_code
_entity_poly.pdbx_strand_id
1 'polypeptide(L)'
;MSMNSNAVKRKYQKCVDRMKNMKKKPEFHGSDLEKIADYYHLDKEKIVLFGANVNPLGLSGQVKKDLAEHLDIISSYPDRDYTDLKKAIAAYTNTSLEHIVVGNGSTELISLLISQRAPKRALLLGPTYSEYARELNLVGGTLEYYNLKEEQDFRLDISDLTDTLKSDIDLLIICNPNNPTSSAISTADMKKLLTVCRSLGIFVMIDETYIEFAPEGTSLSAVSLVPEFDNFMVIRGVSKFFAAPGLRFGYGLTSNQAFLQTLLTHQNPWSLNSVGAYAGERMLKDTDYIQKTWSHIDSERTRMCTELSGLDTVKIYPAYANFVLVRILKEGLTSFDVFEKAIHQNLMIRDCSSFESLNGEYVRFCIMNPEDNDRLLDVFRSL
;
A
#
# COMPACT_ATOMS: atom_id res chain seq x y z
N MET A 1 24.43 -1.08 -38.20
CA MET A 1 24.45 0.20 -37.46
C MET A 1 25.04 -0.09 -36.09
N SER A 2 26.31 0.30 -35.85
CA SER A 2 27.02 0.02 -34.60
C SER A 2 26.54 1.01 -33.53
N MET A 3 25.74 0.57 -32.60
CA MET A 3 25.40 1.35 -31.42
C MET A 3 26.69 1.69 -30.65
N ASN A 4 26.80 2.97 -30.33
CA ASN A 4 28.00 3.62 -29.78
C ASN A 4 28.37 3.05 -28.42
N SER A 5 29.22 2.01 -28.40
CA SER A 5 29.74 1.26 -27.23
C SER A 5 30.31 2.17 -26.11
N ASN A 6 30.76 3.38 -26.49
CA ASN A 6 31.33 4.34 -25.55
C ASN A 6 30.29 5.09 -24.71
N ALA A 7 29.09 5.31 -25.22
CA ALA A 7 27.99 5.95 -24.46
C ALA A 7 27.44 5.00 -23.40
N VAL A 8 27.29 3.71 -23.72
CA VAL A 8 26.85 2.67 -22.79
C VAL A 8 27.89 2.46 -21.69
N LYS A 9 29.18 2.38 -22.06
CA LYS A 9 30.28 2.27 -21.07
C LYS A 9 30.38 3.50 -20.16
N ARG A 10 30.19 4.71 -20.66
CA ARG A 10 30.14 5.93 -19.84
C ARG A 10 28.97 5.93 -18.88
N LYS A 11 27.79 5.48 -19.31
CA LYS A 11 26.58 5.38 -18.47
C LYS A 11 26.78 4.33 -17.36
N TYR A 12 27.38 3.19 -17.71
CA TYR A 12 27.71 2.14 -16.74
C TYR A 12 28.79 2.59 -15.73
N GLN A 13 29.85 3.28 -16.19
CA GLN A 13 30.89 3.78 -15.30
C GLN A 13 30.37 4.86 -14.36
N LYS A 14 29.52 5.80 -14.84
CA LYS A 14 28.83 6.78 -13.97
C LYS A 14 27.95 6.10 -12.93
N CYS A 15 27.29 5.00 -13.26
CA CYS A 15 26.48 4.23 -12.31
C CYS A 15 27.35 3.55 -11.24
N VAL A 16 28.47 2.97 -11.63
CA VAL A 16 29.44 2.32 -10.71
C VAL A 16 30.11 3.35 -9.79
N ASP A 17 30.47 4.53 -10.31
CA ASP A 17 31.09 5.60 -9.52
C ASP A 17 30.05 6.23 -8.54
N ARG A 18 28.79 6.33 -8.95
CA ARG A 18 27.67 6.70 -8.09
C ARG A 18 27.46 5.70 -6.95
N MET A 19 27.52 4.40 -7.23
CA MET A 19 27.43 3.34 -6.21
C MET A 19 28.60 3.32 -5.24
N LYS A 20 29.82 3.69 -5.68
CA LYS A 20 31.02 3.73 -4.83
C LYS A 20 31.05 4.97 -3.89
N ASN A 21 30.42 6.05 -4.29
CA ASN A 21 30.32 7.28 -3.50
C ASN A 21 29.06 7.37 -2.63
N MET A 22 28.17 6.37 -2.66
CA MET A 22 27.06 6.31 -1.74
C MET A 22 27.60 6.17 -0.32
N LYS A 23 27.41 7.20 0.51
CA LYS A 23 27.54 7.06 1.98
C LYS A 23 26.84 5.78 2.37
N LYS A 24 27.42 4.98 3.28
CA LYS A 24 26.82 3.77 3.79
C LYS A 24 25.44 4.12 4.33
N LYS A 25 24.42 3.92 3.52
CA LYS A 25 23.04 4.25 3.84
C LYS A 25 22.54 3.25 4.87
N PRO A 26 22.01 3.70 6.01
CA PRO A 26 21.32 2.81 6.92
C PRO A 26 20.06 2.26 6.23
N GLU A 27 19.78 0.97 6.39
CA GLU A 27 18.54 0.37 5.91
C GLU A 27 17.41 0.71 6.88
N PHE A 28 16.54 1.63 6.44
CA PHE A 28 15.32 2.00 7.17
C PHE A 28 14.08 1.59 6.40
N HIS A 29 13.12 1.02 7.11
CA HIS A 29 11.75 0.92 6.62
C HIS A 29 11.05 2.29 6.78
N GLY A 30 10.03 2.60 5.94
CA GLY A 30 9.33 3.90 5.97
C GLY A 30 8.61 4.25 7.28
N SER A 31 8.55 3.31 8.24
CA SER A 31 7.95 3.46 9.57
C SER A 31 8.94 3.24 10.72
N ASP A 32 10.25 3.13 10.46
CA ASP A 32 11.28 2.88 11.49
C ASP A 32 11.67 4.18 12.22
N LEU A 33 10.68 4.82 12.84
CA LEU A 33 10.82 6.14 13.50
C LEU A 33 11.94 6.14 14.55
N GLU A 34 11.97 5.15 15.45
CA GLU A 34 12.94 5.04 16.52
C GLU A 34 14.36 4.95 15.97
N LYS A 35 14.61 4.10 15.00
CA LYS A 35 15.93 3.94 14.39
C LYS A 35 16.41 5.22 13.70
N ILE A 36 15.49 5.93 13.02
CA ILE A 36 15.81 7.18 12.33
C ILE A 36 16.08 8.28 13.34
N ALA A 37 15.24 8.43 14.37
CA ALA A 37 15.43 9.40 15.42
C ALA A 37 16.78 9.22 16.13
N ASP A 38 17.14 7.99 16.47
CA ASP A 38 18.43 7.64 17.09
C ASP A 38 19.61 7.94 16.14
N TYR A 39 19.51 7.54 14.88
CA TYR A 39 20.60 7.70 13.89
C TYR A 39 20.90 9.17 13.59
N TYR A 40 19.86 10.02 13.46
CA TYR A 40 20.00 11.44 13.16
C TYR A 40 20.02 12.32 14.41
N HIS A 41 19.94 11.75 15.63
CA HIS A 41 19.88 12.45 16.91
C HIS A 41 18.75 13.47 16.99
N LEU A 42 17.56 13.06 16.50
CA LEU A 42 16.36 13.88 16.47
C LEU A 42 15.38 13.51 17.57
N ASP A 43 14.57 14.47 17.98
CA ASP A 43 13.43 14.24 18.86
C ASP A 43 12.29 13.58 18.06
N LYS A 44 12.01 12.32 18.35
CA LYS A 44 11.01 11.54 17.62
C LYS A 44 9.61 12.16 17.64
N GLU A 45 9.25 12.89 18.70
CA GLU A 45 7.94 13.53 18.84
C GLU A 45 7.77 14.73 17.88
N LYS A 46 8.87 15.25 17.33
CA LYS A 46 8.85 16.34 16.35
C LYS A 46 8.91 15.87 14.90
N ILE A 47 9.14 14.58 14.68
CA ILE A 47 9.25 14.04 13.33
C ILE A 47 7.86 13.82 12.73
N VAL A 48 7.59 14.46 11.58
CA VAL A 48 6.39 14.25 10.78
C VAL A 48 6.58 13.04 9.87
N LEU A 49 5.69 12.04 9.99
CA LEU A 49 5.84 10.71 9.39
C LEU A 49 5.25 10.64 7.97
N PHE A 50 5.82 11.35 7.02
CA PHE A 50 5.41 11.28 5.61
C PHE A 50 5.63 9.90 4.94
N GLY A 51 6.50 9.07 5.50
CA GLY A 51 6.80 7.74 4.97
C GLY A 51 5.82 6.65 5.37
N ALA A 52 4.98 6.86 6.39
CA ALA A 52 4.11 5.83 6.98
C ALA A 52 2.77 5.62 6.24
N ASN A 53 2.35 6.57 5.40
CA ASN A 53 1.08 6.57 4.67
C ASN A 53 -0.16 6.46 5.57
N VAL A 54 -0.11 6.99 6.76
CA VAL A 54 -1.22 7.00 7.70
C VAL A 54 -1.99 8.31 7.56
N ASN A 55 -3.32 8.27 7.67
CA ASN A 55 -4.19 9.45 7.64
C ASN A 55 -3.81 10.45 8.73
N PRO A 56 -3.49 11.72 8.39
CA PRO A 56 -3.06 12.73 9.34
C PRO A 56 -4.14 13.17 10.34
N LEU A 57 -5.41 12.91 10.07
CA LEU A 57 -6.50 13.23 10.99
C LEU A 57 -6.48 12.39 12.27
N GLY A 58 -5.66 11.32 12.29
CA GLY A 58 -5.60 10.40 13.41
C GLY A 58 -6.89 9.57 13.58
N LEU A 59 -6.96 8.78 14.63
CA LEU A 59 -8.16 8.00 14.94
C LEU A 59 -9.34 8.93 15.23
N SER A 60 -10.53 8.59 14.70
CA SER A 60 -11.78 9.32 14.95
C SER A 60 -11.99 9.68 16.42
N GLY A 61 -12.36 10.93 16.69
CA GLY A 61 -12.68 11.39 18.04
C GLY A 61 -13.85 10.65 18.66
N GLN A 62 -14.86 10.30 17.83
CA GLN A 62 -16.01 9.51 18.29
C GLN A 62 -15.59 8.10 18.68
N VAL A 63 -14.76 7.44 17.88
CA VAL A 63 -14.24 6.09 18.17
C VAL A 63 -13.35 6.11 19.43
N LYS A 64 -12.50 7.15 19.60
CA LYS A 64 -11.69 7.32 20.83
C LYS A 64 -12.54 7.42 22.09
N LYS A 65 -13.59 8.25 22.04
CA LYS A 65 -14.51 8.44 23.17
C LYS A 65 -15.22 7.14 23.50
N ASP A 66 -15.78 6.50 22.50
CA ASP A 66 -16.53 5.25 22.67
C ASP A 66 -15.65 4.11 23.21
N LEU A 67 -14.41 3.99 22.74
CA LEU A 67 -13.44 3.04 23.30
C LEU A 67 -13.12 3.32 24.77
N ALA A 68 -12.93 4.59 25.13
CA ALA A 68 -12.62 4.96 26.52
C ALA A 68 -13.77 4.61 27.48
N GLU A 69 -15.02 4.73 27.03
CA GLU A 69 -16.21 4.38 27.81
C GLU A 69 -16.45 2.86 27.92
N HIS A 70 -15.82 2.05 27.06
CA HIS A 70 -16.06 0.61 26.95
C HIS A 70 -14.77 -0.23 27.08
N LEU A 71 -13.73 0.24 27.77
CA LEU A 71 -12.47 -0.48 27.92
C LEU A 71 -12.62 -1.86 28.60
N ASP A 72 -13.69 -2.10 29.35
CA ASP A 72 -13.97 -3.38 29.99
C ASP A 72 -14.08 -4.56 29.00
N ILE A 73 -14.26 -4.28 27.69
CA ILE A 73 -14.25 -5.29 26.63
C ILE A 73 -12.95 -6.11 26.59
N ILE A 74 -11.83 -5.57 27.09
CA ILE A 74 -10.56 -6.29 27.16
C ILE A 74 -10.57 -7.47 28.13
N SER A 75 -11.52 -7.49 29.06
CA SER A 75 -11.66 -8.54 30.08
C SER A 75 -12.35 -9.80 29.56
N SER A 76 -12.82 -9.79 28.31
CA SER A 76 -13.55 -10.89 27.67
C SER A 76 -13.00 -11.22 26.30
N TYR A 77 -13.09 -12.49 25.90
CA TYR A 77 -12.85 -12.86 24.51
C TYR A 77 -13.89 -12.19 23.60
N PRO A 78 -13.50 -11.77 22.38
CA PRO A 78 -14.48 -11.31 21.41
C PRO A 78 -15.41 -12.45 20.98
N ASP A 79 -16.54 -12.10 20.36
CA ASP A 79 -17.38 -13.08 19.64
C ASP A 79 -16.51 -13.87 18.66
N ARG A 80 -16.55 -15.20 18.76
CA ARG A 80 -15.70 -16.10 17.96
C ARG A 80 -15.91 -15.92 16.45
N ASP A 81 -17.14 -15.61 16.06
CA ASP A 81 -17.53 -15.45 14.65
C ASP A 81 -17.45 -13.99 14.19
N TYR A 82 -17.16 -13.05 15.10
CA TYR A 82 -17.12 -11.59 14.84
C TYR A 82 -18.39 -11.10 14.16
N THR A 83 -19.54 -11.57 14.60
CA THR A 83 -20.84 -11.42 13.92
C THR A 83 -21.19 -9.96 13.61
N ASP A 84 -21.11 -9.06 14.60
CA ASP A 84 -21.48 -7.65 14.42
C ASP A 84 -20.44 -6.87 13.60
N LEU A 85 -19.17 -7.21 13.76
CA LEU A 85 -18.12 -6.67 12.92
C LEU A 85 -18.30 -7.08 11.44
N LYS A 86 -18.60 -8.36 11.17
CA LYS A 86 -18.87 -8.83 9.80
C LYS A 86 -20.11 -8.15 9.20
N LYS A 87 -21.15 -7.90 9.99
CA LYS A 87 -22.32 -7.10 9.54
C LYS A 87 -21.91 -5.68 9.15
N ALA A 88 -21.04 -5.05 9.94
CA ALA A 88 -20.53 -3.71 9.62
C ALA A 88 -19.67 -3.72 8.34
N ILE A 89 -18.80 -4.72 8.16
CA ILE A 89 -18.01 -4.90 6.93
C ILE A 89 -18.94 -5.11 5.73
N ALA A 90 -19.94 -5.99 5.84
CA ALA A 90 -20.90 -6.28 4.78
C ALA A 90 -21.64 -5.02 4.33
N ALA A 91 -22.12 -4.22 5.29
CA ALA A 91 -22.79 -2.95 5.01
C ALA A 91 -21.83 -1.92 4.37
N TYR A 92 -20.60 -1.79 4.88
CA TYR A 92 -19.59 -0.85 4.39
C TYR A 92 -19.12 -1.19 2.97
N THR A 93 -18.98 -2.47 2.66
CA THR A 93 -18.46 -2.96 1.36
C THR A 93 -19.57 -3.36 0.38
N ASN A 94 -20.83 -3.31 0.79
CA ASN A 94 -21.98 -3.81 0.04
C ASN A 94 -21.78 -5.26 -0.46
N THR A 95 -21.37 -6.16 0.44
CA THR A 95 -21.12 -7.56 0.15
C THR A 95 -21.84 -8.48 1.13
N SER A 96 -21.94 -9.78 0.83
CA SER A 96 -22.58 -10.77 1.69
C SER A 96 -21.67 -11.22 2.84
N LEU A 97 -22.28 -11.57 3.98
CA LEU A 97 -21.56 -12.02 5.19
C LEU A 97 -20.70 -13.27 4.96
N GLU A 98 -21.19 -14.19 4.13
CA GLU A 98 -20.51 -15.44 3.77
C GLU A 98 -19.24 -15.25 2.96
N HIS A 99 -18.96 -14.05 2.47
CA HIS A 99 -17.74 -13.73 1.74
C HIS A 99 -16.62 -13.17 2.60
N ILE A 100 -16.88 -12.96 3.92
CA ILE A 100 -16.01 -12.17 4.79
C ILE A 100 -15.19 -13.05 5.73
N VAL A 101 -13.87 -12.78 5.77
CA VAL A 101 -12.96 -13.24 6.83
C VAL A 101 -12.33 -12.02 7.50
N VAL A 102 -12.20 -12.03 8.83
CA VAL A 102 -11.51 -10.98 9.59
C VAL A 102 -10.16 -11.50 10.08
N GLY A 103 -9.19 -10.58 10.29
CA GLY A 103 -7.85 -10.96 10.72
C GLY A 103 -7.16 -9.90 11.57
N ASN A 104 -6.05 -10.28 12.16
CA ASN A 104 -5.18 -9.43 12.97
C ASN A 104 -4.32 -8.51 12.06
N GLY A 105 -4.99 -7.57 11.41
CA GLY A 105 -4.46 -6.74 10.33
C GLY A 105 -4.47 -7.45 8.97
N SER A 106 -4.34 -6.65 7.90
CA SER A 106 -4.20 -7.19 6.54
C SER A 106 -2.99 -8.12 6.39
N THR A 107 -1.92 -7.89 7.16
CA THR A 107 -0.69 -8.69 7.13
C THR A 107 -0.94 -10.16 7.50
N GLU A 108 -1.76 -10.44 8.54
CA GLU A 108 -2.13 -11.82 8.86
C GLU A 108 -2.84 -12.49 7.69
N LEU A 109 -3.77 -11.80 7.04
CA LEU A 109 -4.53 -12.35 5.92
C LEU A 109 -3.66 -12.56 4.68
N ILE A 110 -2.69 -11.68 4.43
CA ILE A 110 -1.70 -11.84 3.36
C ILE A 110 -0.86 -13.10 3.61
N SER A 111 -0.29 -13.22 4.82
CA SER A 111 0.52 -14.39 5.21
C SER A 111 -0.30 -15.69 5.13
N LEU A 112 -1.53 -15.67 5.64
CA LEU A 112 -2.42 -16.82 5.64
C LEU A 112 -2.82 -17.22 4.21
N LEU A 113 -3.18 -16.26 3.34
CA LEU A 113 -3.50 -16.51 1.95
C LEU A 113 -2.31 -17.17 1.24
N ILE A 114 -1.12 -16.57 1.34
CA ILE A 114 0.09 -17.07 0.66
C ILE A 114 0.46 -18.45 1.20
N SER A 115 0.43 -18.66 2.51
CA SER A 115 0.77 -19.97 3.11
C SER A 115 -0.23 -21.07 2.73
N GLN A 116 -1.53 -20.77 2.64
CA GLN A 116 -2.53 -21.76 2.30
C GLN A 116 -2.64 -22.01 0.78
N ARG A 117 -2.31 -21.02 -0.05
CA ARG A 117 -2.17 -21.23 -1.50
C ARG A 117 -0.87 -21.95 -1.84
N ALA A 118 0.18 -21.75 -1.04
CA ALA A 118 1.52 -22.31 -1.22
C ALA A 118 1.96 -22.34 -2.69
N PRO A 119 2.00 -21.18 -3.39
CA PRO A 119 2.23 -21.15 -4.82
C PRO A 119 3.64 -21.66 -5.14
N LYS A 120 3.75 -22.49 -6.18
CA LYS A 120 5.05 -22.89 -6.73
C LYS A 120 5.68 -21.74 -7.53
N ARG A 121 4.84 -20.97 -8.20
CA ARG A 121 5.23 -19.81 -9.01
C ARG A 121 4.24 -18.66 -8.82
N ALA A 122 4.76 -17.53 -8.35
CA ALA A 122 3.96 -16.32 -8.13
C ALA A 122 4.48 -15.17 -8.99
N LEU A 123 3.56 -14.35 -9.51
CA LEU A 123 3.84 -13.11 -10.22
C LEU A 123 3.43 -11.93 -9.35
N LEU A 124 4.34 -10.98 -9.15
CA LEU A 124 4.06 -9.71 -8.48
C LEU A 124 4.02 -8.56 -9.48
N LEU A 125 3.02 -7.70 -9.34
CA LEU A 125 2.95 -6.45 -10.08
C LEU A 125 3.87 -5.43 -9.38
N GLY A 126 5.06 -5.22 -9.93
CA GLY A 126 6.11 -4.37 -9.33
C GLY A 126 6.26 -2.99 -10.00
N PRO A 127 6.97 -2.05 -9.37
CA PRO A 127 7.47 -2.12 -7.99
C PRO A 127 6.33 -2.15 -6.99
N THR A 128 6.46 -2.92 -5.90
CA THR A 128 5.39 -3.08 -4.93
C THR A 128 5.90 -3.30 -3.50
N TYR A 129 4.99 -3.52 -2.56
CA TYR A 129 5.29 -3.70 -1.14
C TYR A 129 6.11 -4.98 -0.91
N SER A 130 7.23 -4.84 -0.20
CA SER A 130 8.23 -5.90 -0.02
C SER A 130 7.76 -7.13 0.75
N GLU A 131 6.73 -6.97 1.60
CA GLU A 131 6.24 -8.09 2.42
C GLU A 131 5.62 -9.21 1.58
N TYR A 132 5.10 -8.92 0.38
CA TYR A 132 4.61 -9.99 -0.50
C TYR A 132 5.75 -10.93 -0.91
N ALA A 133 6.89 -10.37 -1.31
CA ALA A 133 8.07 -11.16 -1.66
C ALA A 133 8.60 -11.93 -0.44
N ARG A 134 8.60 -11.29 0.73
CA ARG A 134 9.00 -11.93 1.98
C ARG A 134 8.12 -13.16 2.28
N GLU A 135 6.80 -13.02 2.25
CA GLU A 135 5.87 -14.12 2.52
C GLU A 135 5.97 -15.25 1.48
N LEU A 136 6.15 -14.91 0.21
CA LEU A 136 6.37 -15.90 -0.85
C LEU A 136 7.68 -16.69 -0.64
N ASN A 137 8.75 -16.03 -0.22
CA ASN A 137 10.02 -16.69 0.10
C ASN A 137 9.89 -17.68 1.27
N LEU A 138 9.02 -17.40 2.25
CA LEU A 138 8.78 -18.28 3.39
C LEU A 138 8.12 -19.61 2.97
N VAL A 139 7.32 -19.62 1.91
CA VAL A 139 6.68 -20.84 1.39
C VAL A 139 7.52 -21.55 0.30
N GLY A 140 8.67 -20.97 -0.10
CA GLY A 140 9.60 -21.60 -1.04
C GLY A 140 9.17 -21.57 -2.51
N GLY A 141 8.21 -20.73 -2.88
CA GLY A 141 7.79 -20.53 -4.26
C GLY A 141 8.78 -19.69 -5.08
N THR A 142 8.75 -19.84 -6.40
CA THR A 142 9.49 -18.98 -7.33
C THR A 142 8.73 -17.66 -7.49
N LEU A 143 9.46 -16.54 -7.36
CA LEU A 143 8.91 -15.20 -7.49
C LEU A 143 9.37 -14.56 -8.80
N GLU A 144 8.43 -13.99 -9.54
CA GLU A 144 8.67 -13.18 -10.72
C GLU A 144 7.99 -11.81 -10.58
N TYR A 145 8.53 -10.80 -11.27
CA TYR A 145 7.95 -9.47 -11.33
C TYR A 145 7.51 -9.11 -12.73
N TYR A 146 6.30 -8.57 -12.83
CA TYR A 146 5.88 -7.76 -13.95
C TYR A 146 6.02 -6.30 -13.53
N ASN A 147 7.04 -5.61 -14.02
CA ASN A 147 7.33 -4.23 -13.61
C ASN A 147 6.53 -3.23 -14.42
N LEU A 148 5.76 -2.38 -13.71
CA LEU A 148 5.10 -1.22 -14.29
C LEU A 148 6.15 -0.27 -14.86
N LYS A 149 5.87 0.30 -16.02
CA LYS A 149 6.83 1.12 -16.80
C LYS A 149 6.64 2.61 -16.49
N GLU A 150 7.73 3.31 -16.24
CA GLU A 150 7.72 4.76 -15.98
C GLU A 150 7.22 5.54 -17.20
N GLU A 151 7.52 5.07 -18.42
CA GLU A 151 7.06 5.66 -19.67
C GLU A 151 5.53 5.61 -19.85
N GLN A 152 4.85 4.77 -19.07
CA GLN A 152 3.39 4.64 -18.98
C GLN A 152 2.85 5.27 -17.69
N ASP A 153 3.61 6.12 -17.01
CA ASP A 153 3.29 6.69 -15.69
C ASP A 153 2.94 5.61 -14.65
N PHE A 154 3.61 4.47 -14.70
CA PHE A 154 3.34 3.28 -13.86
C PHE A 154 1.90 2.76 -13.95
N ARG A 155 1.18 3.04 -15.02
CA ARG A 155 -0.12 2.44 -15.29
C ARG A 155 0.06 1.04 -15.85
N LEU A 156 -0.82 0.14 -15.42
CA LEU A 156 -0.82 -1.22 -15.96
C LEU A 156 -1.39 -1.25 -17.37
N ASP A 157 -0.62 -1.80 -18.30
CA ASP A 157 -1.13 -2.25 -19.59
C ASP A 157 -1.72 -3.66 -19.43
N ILE A 158 -3.05 -3.75 -19.43
CA ILE A 158 -3.76 -5.02 -19.23
C ILE A 158 -3.45 -6.03 -20.33
N SER A 159 -3.35 -5.57 -21.58
CA SER A 159 -3.08 -6.46 -22.72
C SER A 159 -1.66 -7.03 -22.60
N ASP A 160 -0.67 -6.18 -22.34
CA ASP A 160 0.73 -6.61 -22.17
C ASP A 160 0.88 -7.58 -20.98
N LEU A 161 0.21 -7.33 -19.85
CA LEU A 161 0.22 -8.28 -18.72
C LEU A 161 -0.45 -9.61 -19.11
N THR A 162 -1.66 -9.59 -19.68
CA THR A 162 -2.39 -10.81 -19.99
C THR A 162 -1.67 -11.68 -21.01
N ASP A 163 -0.93 -11.08 -21.95
CA ASP A 163 -0.11 -11.80 -22.92
C ASP A 163 1.12 -12.48 -22.25
N THR A 164 1.56 -12.00 -21.09
CA THR A 164 2.67 -12.61 -20.34
C THR A 164 2.22 -13.71 -19.37
N LEU A 165 0.92 -13.75 -19.00
CA LEU A 165 0.39 -14.76 -18.09
C LEU A 165 0.44 -16.16 -18.72
N LYS A 166 0.85 -17.13 -17.91
CA LYS A 166 0.94 -18.54 -18.29
C LYS A 166 0.26 -19.41 -17.24
N SER A 167 -0.19 -20.59 -17.65
CA SER A 167 -0.90 -21.56 -16.78
C SER A 167 0.01 -22.19 -15.69
N ASP A 168 1.32 -21.90 -15.68
CA ASP A 168 2.24 -22.34 -14.64
C ASP A 168 2.41 -21.30 -13.51
N ILE A 169 1.73 -20.15 -13.59
CA ILE A 169 1.60 -19.19 -12.50
C ILE A 169 0.43 -19.60 -11.61
N ASP A 170 0.68 -19.81 -10.32
CA ASP A 170 -0.34 -20.22 -9.35
C ASP A 170 -1.02 -19.04 -8.67
N LEU A 171 -0.27 -17.93 -8.49
CA LEU A 171 -0.71 -16.76 -7.76
C LEU A 171 -0.24 -15.47 -8.44
N LEU A 172 -1.17 -14.55 -8.67
CA LEU A 172 -0.87 -13.17 -9.04
C LEU A 172 -1.16 -12.25 -7.84
N ILE A 173 -0.22 -11.37 -7.48
CA ILE A 173 -0.39 -10.41 -6.37
C ILE A 173 -0.41 -8.99 -6.92
N ILE A 174 -1.46 -8.26 -6.56
CA ILE A 174 -1.72 -6.89 -6.99
C ILE A 174 -2.00 -6.03 -5.76
N CYS A 175 -1.35 -4.87 -5.65
CA CYS A 175 -1.74 -3.81 -4.74
C CYS A 175 -2.50 -2.73 -5.52
N ASN A 176 -3.71 -2.38 -5.12
CA ASN A 176 -4.58 -1.44 -5.86
C ASN A 176 -5.33 -0.48 -4.91
N PRO A 177 -4.99 0.81 -4.86
CA PRO A 177 -3.85 1.49 -5.51
C PRO A 177 -2.49 0.97 -5.09
N ASN A 178 -1.53 1.00 -6.01
CA ASN A 178 -0.23 0.38 -5.80
C ASN A 178 0.70 1.21 -4.91
N ASN A 179 1.43 0.57 -4.03
CA ASN A 179 2.50 1.16 -3.24
C ASN A 179 3.86 0.67 -3.78
N PRO A 180 4.74 1.56 -4.30
CA PRO A 180 4.83 3.01 -4.01
C PRO A 180 4.28 3.93 -5.11
N THR A 181 3.78 3.43 -6.23
CA THR A 181 3.50 4.24 -7.43
C THR A 181 2.23 5.08 -7.32
N SER A 182 1.33 4.74 -6.40
CA SER A 182 -0.02 5.32 -6.27
C SER A 182 -0.90 5.13 -7.53
N SER A 183 -0.44 4.39 -8.52
CA SER A 183 -1.23 4.05 -9.70
C SER A 183 -2.36 3.07 -9.36
N ALA A 184 -3.41 3.06 -10.17
CA ALA A 184 -4.56 2.19 -9.92
C ALA A 184 -5.06 1.53 -11.19
N ILE A 185 -5.70 0.38 -11.00
CA ILE A 185 -6.36 -0.42 -12.03
C ILE A 185 -7.86 -0.22 -11.90
N SER A 186 -8.54 0.09 -12.99
CA SER A 186 -9.99 0.24 -12.99
C SER A 186 -10.69 -1.10 -12.72
N THR A 187 -11.89 -1.04 -12.12
CA THR A 187 -12.73 -2.24 -11.93
C THR A 187 -13.00 -2.97 -13.25
N ALA A 188 -13.18 -2.22 -14.36
CA ALA A 188 -13.38 -2.79 -15.69
C ALA A 188 -12.15 -3.58 -16.19
N ASP A 189 -10.94 -3.04 -15.98
CA ASP A 189 -9.70 -3.71 -16.35
C ASP A 189 -9.38 -4.87 -15.41
N MET A 190 -9.68 -4.73 -14.12
CA MET A 190 -9.58 -5.81 -13.15
C MET A 190 -10.49 -6.98 -13.53
N LYS A 191 -11.70 -6.71 -14.01
CA LYS A 191 -12.62 -7.74 -14.52
C LYS A 191 -12.04 -8.52 -15.71
N LYS A 192 -11.40 -7.82 -16.65
CA LYS A 192 -10.71 -8.47 -17.79
C LYS A 192 -9.59 -9.37 -17.29
N LEU A 193 -8.76 -8.86 -16.38
CA LEU A 193 -7.64 -9.60 -15.79
C LEU A 193 -8.12 -10.85 -15.05
N LEU A 194 -9.13 -10.74 -14.18
CA LEU A 194 -9.69 -11.87 -13.44
C LEU A 194 -10.28 -12.93 -14.38
N THR A 195 -10.87 -12.52 -15.51
CA THR A 195 -11.40 -13.45 -16.53
C THR A 195 -10.27 -14.29 -17.14
N VAL A 196 -9.15 -13.66 -17.51
CA VAL A 196 -7.98 -14.38 -18.06
C VAL A 196 -7.35 -15.26 -16.99
N CYS A 197 -7.13 -14.74 -15.77
CA CYS A 197 -6.59 -15.51 -14.65
C CYS A 197 -7.45 -16.75 -14.35
N ARG A 198 -8.78 -16.65 -14.37
CA ARG A 198 -9.69 -17.77 -14.17
C ARG A 198 -9.52 -18.85 -15.24
N SER A 199 -9.38 -18.44 -16.50
CA SER A 199 -9.20 -19.41 -17.62
C SER A 199 -7.86 -20.15 -17.54
N LEU A 200 -6.84 -19.55 -16.90
CA LEU A 200 -5.51 -20.13 -16.69
C LEU A 200 -5.36 -20.85 -15.34
N GLY A 201 -6.38 -20.82 -14.47
CA GLY A 201 -6.31 -21.41 -13.13
C GLY A 201 -5.51 -20.59 -12.11
N ILE A 202 -5.23 -19.32 -12.42
CA ILE A 202 -4.47 -18.40 -11.56
C ILE A 202 -5.39 -17.82 -10.49
N PHE A 203 -4.98 -17.91 -9.22
CA PHE A 203 -5.63 -17.17 -8.13
C PHE A 203 -5.03 -15.76 -8.01
N VAL A 204 -5.85 -14.75 -7.68
CA VAL A 204 -5.40 -13.37 -7.58
C VAL A 204 -5.60 -12.85 -6.15
N MET A 205 -4.53 -12.38 -5.52
CA MET A 205 -4.60 -11.59 -4.28
C MET A 205 -4.60 -10.11 -4.64
N ILE A 206 -5.63 -9.37 -4.18
CA ILE A 206 -5.76 -7.94 -4.43
C ILE A 206 -5.70 -7.22 -3.08
N ASP A 207 -4.61 -6.52 -2.81
CA ASP A 207 -4.45 -5.69 -1.61
C ASP A 207 -5.02 -4.30 -1.89
N GLU A 208 -6.15 -4.00 -1.27
CA GLU A 208 -6.84 -2.71 -1.35
C GLU A 208 -6.63 -1.85 -0.09
N THR A 209 -5.48 -1.97 0.58
CA THR A 209 -5.16 -1.19 1.80
C THR A 209 -5.29 0.34 1.63
N TYR A 210 -5.23 0.84 0.40
CA TYR A 210 -5.30 2.28 0.10
C TYR A 210 -6.54 2.69 -0.70
N ILE A 211 -7.46 1.77 -0.96
CA ILE A 211 -8.60 2.00 -1.87
C ILE A 211 -9.54 3.09 -1.38
N GLU A 212 -9.73 3.21 -0.07
CA GLU A 212 -10.59 4.22 0.53
C GLU A 212 -10.13 5.67 0.26
N PHE A 213 -8.85 5.86 -0.09
CA PHE A 213 -8.31 7.18 -0.46
C PHE A 213 -8.52 7.56 -1.93
N ALA A 214 -9.07 6.66 -2.74
CA ALA A 214 -9.28 6.92 -4.16
C ALA A 214 -10.21 8.12 -4.38
N PRO A 215 -9.96 8.93 -5.44
CA PRO A 215 -10.80 10.08 -5.75
C PRO A 215 -12.27 9.69 -5.92
N GLU A 216 -13.19 10.58 -5.48
CA GLU A 216 -14.62 10.36 -5.65
C GLU A 216 -14.99 10.16 -7.12
N GLY A 217 -15.97 9.30 -7.36
CA GLY A 217 -16.42 8.96 -8.72
C GLY A 217 -15.51 7.99 -9.50
N THR A 218 -14.38 7.55 -8.93
CA THR A 218 -13.55 6.52 -9.55
C THR A 218 -14.10 5.12 -9.25
N SER A 219 -14.02 4.22 -10.23
CA SER A 219 -14.39 2.81 -10.06
C SER A 219 -13.10 1.96 -10.08
N LEU A 220 -12.53 1.73 -8.90
CA LEU A 220 -11.22 1.08 -8.74
C LEU A 220 -11.27 -0.19 -7.89
N SER A 221 -12.26 -0.32 -6.99
CA SER A 221 -12.37 -1.48 -6.12
C SER A 221 -12.80 -2.74 -6.85
N ALA A 222 -12.15 -3.87 -6.55
CA ALA A 222 -12.52 -5.18 -7.03
C ALA A 222 -13.65 -5.83 -6.20
N VAL A 223 -14.10 -5.23 -5.10
CA VAL A 223 -15.12 -5.81 -4.21
C VAL A 223 -16.42 -6.08 -4.95
N SER A 224 -16.84 -5.21 -5.88
CA SER A 224 -18.03 -5.41 -6.69
C SER A 224 -17.98 -6.65 -7.60
N LEU A 225 -16.78 -7.20 -7.83
CA LEU A 225 -16.55 -8.40 -8.64
C LEU A 225 -16.59 -9.70 -7.82
N VAL A 226 -16.62 -9.62 -6.47
CA VAL A 226 -16.64 -10.80 -5.59
C VAL A 226 -17.78 -11.76 -5.90
N PRO A 227 -19.00 -11.33 -6.19
CA PRO A 227 -20.09 -12.28 -6.52
C PRO A 227 -19.91 -13.00 -7.88
N GLU A 228 -19.08 -12.44 -8.77
CA GLU A 228 -18.91 -12.96 -10.15
C GLU A 228 -17.69 -13.89 -10.31
N PHE A 229 -16.67 -13.73 -9.46
CA PHE A 229 -15.40 -14.43 -9.57
C PHE A 229 -14.99 -15.08 -8.25
N ASP A 230 -14.63 -16.36 -8.31
CA ASP A 230 -14.15 -17.17 -7.18
C ASP A 230 -12.63 -17.40 -7.18
N ASN A 231 -11.92 -16.86 -8.16
CA ASN A 231 -10.47 -16.99 -8.31
C ASN A 231 -9.69 -15.83 -7.74
N PHE A 232 -10.25 -15.06 -6.81
CA PHE A 232 -9.52 -13.98 -6.14
C PHE A 232 -10.01 -13.73 -4.72
N MET A 233 -9.20 -12.96 -4.00
CA MET A 233 -9.53 -12.41 -2.69
C MET A 233 -9.04 -10.97 -2.58
N VAL A 234 -9.94 -10.07 -2.17
CA VAL A 234 -9.59 -8.70 -1.76
C VAL A 234 -9.18 -8.69 -0.29
N ILE A 235 -8.12 -7.96 0.04
CA ILE A 235 -7.67 -7.74 1.44
C ILE A 235 -7.70 -6.24 1.71
N ARG A 236 -8.26 -5.84 2.85
CA ARG A 236 -8.30 -4.45 3.34
C ARG A 236 -7.92 -4.36 4.81
N GLY A 237 -7.58 -3.17 5.28
CA GLY A 237 -7.25 -2.93 6.69
C GLY A 237 -7.44 -1.49 7.12
N VAL A 238 -7.66 -1.28 8.41
CA VAL A 238 -7.93 0.05 8.99
C VAL A 238 -6.68 0.87 9.32
N SER A 239 -5.50 0.31 9.03
CA SER A 239 -4.21 0.92 9.42
C SER A 239 -3.95 2.29 8.81
N LYS A 240 -4.46 2.52 7.59
CA LYS A 240 -4.13 3.70 6.78
C LYS A 240 -5.24 4.73 6.79
N PHE A 241 -6.38 4.41 6.20
CA PHE A 241 -7.51 5.33 6.07
C PHE A 241 -8.09 5.73 7.44
N PHE A 242 -8.28 4.78 8.33
CA PHE A 242 -8.82 5.02 9.67
C PHE A 242 -7.75 5.37 10.71
N ALA A 243 -6.50 5.59 10.29
CA ALA A 243 -5.38 5.95 11.16
C ALA A 243 -5.19 5.05 12.39
N ALA A 244 -5.43 3.75 12.25
CA ALA A 244 -5.45 2.80 13.35
C ALA A 244 -4.47 1.61 13.17
N PRO A 245 -3.17 1.85 12.85
CA PRO A 245 -2.24 0.75 12.63
C PRO A 245 -2.03 -0.13 13.89
N GLY A 246 -2.15 0.46 15.08
CA GLY A 246 -1.99 -0.26 16.35
C GLY A 246 -3.16 -1.18 16.72
N LEU A 247 -4.35 -0.99 16.16
CA LEU A 247 -5.51 -1.86 16.40
C LEU A 247 -5.36 -3.26 15.81
N ARG A 248 -4.55 -3.39 14.77
CA ARG A 248 -4.33 -4.66 14.08
C ARG A 248 -5.63 -5.30 13.60
N PHE A 249 -6.45 -4.54 12.87
CA PHE A 249 -7.66 -5.04 12.24
C PHE A 249 -7.56 -4.96 10.71
N GLY A 250 -7.91 -6.08 10.06
CA GLY A 250 -8.07 -6.21 8.61
C GLY A 250 -9.16 -7.21 8.29
N TYR A 251 -9.59 -7.22 7.04
CA TYR A 251 -10.57 -8.17 6.55
C TYR A 251 -10.32 -8.56 5.09
N GLY A 252 -10.80 -9.73 4.72
CA GLY A 252 -10.71 -10.25 3.37
C GLY A 252 -12.09 -10.60 2.82
N LEU A 253 -12.23 -10.51 1.50
CA LEU A 253 -13.48 -10.71 0.77
C LEU A 253 -13.24 -11.65 -0.41
N THR A 254 -13.94 -12.78 -0.43
CA THR A 254 -13.92 -13.77 -1.54
C THR A 254 -15.19 -14.55 -1.59
N SER A 255 -15.65 -14.90 -2.78
CA SER A 255 -16.77 -15.84 -2.97
C SER A 255 -16.35 -17.31 -3.00
N ASN A 256 -15.02 -17.57 -2.99
CA ASN A 256 -14.49 -18.94 -2.96
C ASN A 256 -14.68 -19.57 -1.58
N GLN A 257 -15.84 -20.25 -1.39
CA GLN A 257 -16.21 -20.81 -0.10
C GLN A 257 -15.24 -21.90 0.38
N ALA A 258 -14.71 -22.71 -0.54
CA ALA A 258 -13.74 -23.75 -0.20
C ALA A 258 -12.44 -23.13 0.34
N PHE A 259 -11.95 -22.06 -0.30
CA PHE A 259 -10.77 -21.36 0.14
C PHE A 259 -11.02 -20.59 1.45
N LEU A 260 -12.18 -19.94 1.59
CA LEU A 260 -12.58 -19.27 2.81
C LEU A 260 -12.60 -20.24 4.01
N GLN A 261 -13.16 -21.43 3.83
CA GLN A 261 -13.15 -22.47 4.86
C GLN A 261 -11.73 -22.94 5.20
N THR A 262 -10.85 -23.04 4.21
CA THR A 262 -9.44 -23.34 4.43
C THR A 262 -8.76 -22.26 5.31
N LEU A 263 -8.99 -20.97 4.99
CA LEU A 263 -8.46 -19.86 5.81
C LEU A 263 -8.96 -19.94 7.26
N LEU A 264 -10.27 -20.09 7.45
CA LEU A 264 -10.89 -20.18 8.79
C LEU A 264 -10.38 -21.38 9.62
N THR A 265 -10.04 -22.49 8.95
CA THR A 265 -9.51 -23.69 9.62
C THR A 265 -8.07 -23.47 10.10
N HIS A 266 -7.26 -22.69 9.36
CA HIS A 266 -5.84 -22.48 9.67
C HIS A 266 -5.59 -21.19 10.45
N GLN A 267 -6.59 -20.32 10.55
CA GLN A 267 -6.50 -19.10 11.34
C GLN A 267 -6.54 -19.43 12.84
N ASN A 268 -5.71 -18.76 13.63
CA ASN A 268 -5.76 -18.90 15.09
C ASN A 268 -7.11 -18.44 15.63
N PRO A 269 -7.75 -19.20 16.54
CA PRO A 269 -8.96 -18.75 17.21
C PRO A 269 -8.73 -17.41 17.91
N TRP A 270 -9.69 -16.49 17.79
CA TRP A 270 -9.61 -15.14 18.39
C TRP A 270 -8.35 -14.35 17.94
N SER A 271 -7.91 -14.53 16.71
CA SER A 271 -6.72 -13.82 16.20
C SER A 271 -6.88 -12.30 16.26
N LEU A 272 -8.08 -11.78 15.96
CA LEU A 272 -8.41 -10.37 16.13
C LEU A 272 -8.82 -10.11 17.59
N ASN A 273 -8.15 -9.15 18.23
CA ASN A 273 -8.41 -8.76 19.62
C ASN A 273 -9.75 -8.02 19.80
N SER A 274 -10.28 -8.02 21.05
CA SER A 274 -11.57 -7.41 21.39
C SER A 274 -11.64 -5.91 21.05
N VAL A 275 -10.55 -5.17 21.27
CA VAL A 275 -10.49 -3.73 20.97
C VAL A 275 -10.54 -3.49 19.46
N GLY A 276 -9.81 -4.29 18.69
CA GLY A 276 -9.82 -4.22 17.22
C GLY A 276 -11.18 -4.54 16.62
N ALA A 277 -11.88 -5.56 17.16
CA ALA A 277 -13.22 -5.94 16.72
C ALA A 277 -14.24 -4.83 17.04
N TYR A 278 -14.23 -4.34 18.29
CA TYR A 278 -15.13 -3.30 18.76
C TYR A 278 -14.94 -1.96 18.02
N ALA A 279 -13.70 -1.50 17.91
CA ALA A 279 -13.38 -0.24 17.22
C ALA A 279 -13.64 -0.36 15.71
N GLY A 280 -13.29 -1.50 15.11
CA GLY A 280 -13.49 -1.74 13.67
C GLY A 280 -14.95 -1.59 13.25
N GLU A 281 -15.88 -2.14 14.03
CA GLU A 281 -17.31 -1.97 13.79
C GLU A 281 -17.73 -0.49 13.75
N ARG A 282 -17.21 0.31 14.69
CA ARG A 282 -17.56 1.73 14.82
C ARG A 282 -16.91 2.59 13.75
N MET A 283 -15.66 2.31 13.42
CA MET A 283 -14.94 3.00 12.34
C MET A 283 -15.67 2.89 11.01
N LEU A 284 -16.14 1.69 10.65
CA LEU A 284 -16.83 1.45 9.39
C LEU A 284 -18.21 2.13 9.30
N LYS A 285 -18.76 2.56 10.44
CA LYS A 285 -20.03 3.28 10.55
C LYS A 285 -19.86 4.81 10.70
N ASP A 286 -18.63 5.30 10.89
CA ASP A 286 -18.35 6.73 11.11
C ASP A 286 -18.27 7.49 9.78
N THR A 287 -19.44 7.75 9.21
CA THR A 287 -19.59 8.43 7.91
C THR A 287 -19.01 9.84 7.90
N ASP A 288 -19.09 10.56 9.02
CA ASP A 288 -18.57 11.93 9.13
C ASP A 288 -17.03 11.94 9.06
N TYR A 289 -16.38 10.99 9.74
CA TYR A 289 -14.92 10.81 9.65
C TYR A 289 -14.49 10.41 8.25
N ILE A 290 -15.20 9.48 7.62
CA ILE A 290 -14.96 9.01 6.26
C ILE A 290 -15.01 10.19 5.28
N GLN A 291 -16.09 10.98 5.32
CA GLN A 291 -16.28 12.14 4.43
C GLN A 291 -15.21 13.22 4.67
N LYS A 292 -14.90 13.51 5.94
CA LYS A 292 -13.86 14.46 6.30
C LYS A 292 -12.48 14.02 5.79
N THR A 293 -12.17 12.73 5.88
CA THR A 293 -10.92 12.18 5.36
C THR A 293 -10.83 12.33 3.85
N TRP A 294 -11.87 11.98 3.11
CA TRP A 294 -11.91 12.17 1.66
C TRP A 294 -11.68 13.60 1.25
N SER A 295 -12.44 14.53 1.82
CA SER A 295 -12.31 15.95 1.50
C SER A 295 -10.89 16.46 1.76
N HIS A 296 -10.30 16.10 2.90
CA HIS A 296 -8.96 16.54 3.26
C HIS A 296 -7.90 15.97 2.30
N ILE A 297 -7.91 14.65 2.10
CA ILE A 297 -6.90 13.98 1.28
C ILE A 297 -7.01 14.40 -0.19
N ASP A 298 -8.20 14.51 -0.73
CA ASP A 298 -8.40 14.87 -2.14
C ASP A 298 -7.97 16.31 -2.43
N SER A 299 -8.36 17.27 -1.58
CA SER A 299 -7.97 18.67 -1.72
C SER A 299 -6.46 18.86 -1.59
N GLU A 300 -5.83 18.28 -0.57
CA GLU A 300 -4.39 18.44 -0.34
C GLU A 300 -3.56 17.64 -1.37
N ARG A 301 -3.99 16.45 -1.78
CA ARG A 301 -3.34 15.71 -2.86
C ARG A 301 -3.33 16.52 -4.15
N THR A 302 -4.48 17.09 -4.52
CA THR A 302 -4.60 17.94 -5.71
C THR A 302 -3.69 19.16 -5.61
N ARG A 303 -3.67 19.84 -4.48
CA ARG A 303 -2.81 21.01 -4.23
C ARG A 303 -1.34 20.64 -4.34
N MET A 304 -0.89 19.62 -3.61
CA MET A 304 0.50 19.16 -3.62
C MET A 304 0.96 18.74 -5.02
N CYS A 305 0.12 18.01 -5.74
CA CYS A 305 0.44 17.60 -7.11
C CYS A 305 0.54 18.82 -8.05
N THR A 306 -0.33 19.82 -7.92
CA THR A 306 -0.28 21.05 -8.73
C THR A 306 1.02 21.82 -8.47
N GLU A 307 1.36 22.04 -7.21
CA GLU A 307 2.59 22.76 -6.82
C GLU A 307 3.86 22.05 -7.32
N LEU A 308 3.94 20.73 -7.11
CA LEU A 308 5.10 19.95 -7.55
C LEU A 308 5.22 19.86 -9.06
N SER A 309 4.12 19.84 -9.81
CA SER A 309 4.13 19.86 -11.29
C SER A 309 4.71 21.14 -11.87
N GLY A 310 4.75 22.22 -11.10
CA GLY A 310 5.37 23.49 -11.49
C GLY A 310 6.89 23.54 -11.30
N LEU A 311 7.52 22.47 -10.77
CA LEU A 311 8.95 22.43 -10.49
C LEU A 311 9.71 21.62 -11.54
N ASP A 312 10.73 22.23 -12.18
CA ASP A 312 11.57 21.56 -13.19
C ASP A 312 12.51 20.48 -12.59
N THR A 313 12.66 20.47 -11.27
CA THR A 313 13.57 19.57 -10.55
C THR A 313 12.97 18.21 -10.21
N VAL A 314 11.66 18.03 -10.40
CA VAL A 314 10.94 16.80 -10.08
C VAL A 314 9.89 16.45 -11.15
N LYS A 315 9.51 15.16 -11.20
CA LYS A 315 8.34 14.68 -11.96
C LYS A 315 7.43 13.92 -10.99
N ILE A 316 6.14 14.15 -11.06
CA ILE A 316 5.12 13.41 -10.35
C ILE A 316 4.31 12.52 -11.28
N TYR A 317 3.55 11.60 -10.72
CA TYR A 317 2.70 10.65 -11.43
C TYR A 317 1.27 10.73 -10.91
N PRO A 318 0.26 10.26 -11.67
CA PRO A 318 -1.12 10.19 -11.20
C PRO A 318 -1.23 9.44 -9.87
N ALA A 319 -1.85 10.05 -8.87
CA ALA A 319 -1.92 9.52 -7.51
C ALA A 319 -3.36 9.20 -7.12
N TYR A 320 -3.63 7.93 -6.80
CA TYR A 320 -4.93 7.42 -6.40
C TYR A 320 -5.02 7.01 -4.92
N ALA A 321 -3.88 6.98 -4.22
CA ALA A 321 -3.79 6.77 -2.77
C ALA A 321 -3.61 8.09 -2.02
N ASN A 322 -3.36 8.02 -0.71
CA ASN A 322 -2.98 9.18 0.11
C ASN A 322 -1.48 9.52 0.04
N PHE A 323 -0.79 9.12 -1.01
CA PHE A 323 0.63 9.41 -1.19
C PHE A 323 0.96 9.65 -2.67
N VAL A 324 2.08 10.33 -2.89
CA VAL A 324 2.58 10.72 -4.20
C VAL A 324 3.98 10.14 -4.39
N LEU A 325 4.21 9.50 -5.54
CA LEU A 325 5.55 9.13 -6.01
C LEU A 325 6.15 10.31 -6.77
N VAL A 326 7.40 10.64 -6.46
CA VAL A 326 8.14 11.76 -7.07
C VAL A 326 9.46 11.26 -7.60
N ARG A 327 9.75 11.49 -8.87
CA ARG A 327 11.07 11.28 -9.47
C ARG A 327 11.90 12.56 -9.34
N ILE A 328 13.14 12.42 -8.94
CA ILE A 328 14.11 13.51 -8.85
C ILE A 328 14.78 13.67 -10.21
N LEU A 329 14.60 14.83 -10.83
CA LEU A 329 15.17 15.18 -12.14
C LEU A 329 16.46 15.97 -12.00
N LYS A 330 16.72 16.59 -10.84
CA LYS A 330 17.92 17.39 -10.58
C LYS A 330 19.18 16.55 -10.72
N GLU A 331 20.03 16.92 -11.66
CA GLU A 331 21.30 16.21 -11.89
C GLU A 331 22.18 16.23 -10.64
N GLY A 332 22.75 15.07 -10.30
CA GLY A 332 23.64 14.92 -9.14
C GLY A 332 22.94 14.60 -7.83
N LEU A 333 21.60 14.75 -7.71
CA LEU A 333 20.84 14.35 -6.51
C LEU A 333 20.29 12.93 -6.64
N THR A 334 20.29 12.22 -5.52
CA THR A 334 19.62 10.91 -5.35
C THR A 334 18.39 11.07 -4.46
N SER A 335 17.53 10.04 -4.43
CA SER A 335 16.41 9.97 -3.51
C SER A 335 16.84 10.04 -2.03
N PHE A 336 18.03 9.51 -1.73
CA PHE A 336 18.59 9.59 -0.38
C PHE A 336 19.04 11.00 0.00
N ASP A 337 19.63 11.78 -0.92
CA ASP A 337 19.98 13.17 -0.67
C ASP A 337 18.74 14.02 -0.35
N VAL A 338 17.63 13.77 -1.06
CA VAL A 338 16.35 14.44 -0.79
C VAL A 338 15.76 13.98 0.56
N PHE A 339 15.87 12.68 0.87
CA PHE A 339 15.49 12.17 2.19
C PHE A 339 16.30 12.83 3.31
N GLU A 340 17.64 12.92 3.19
CA GLU A 340 18.49 13.60 4.20
C GLU A 340 18.09 15.07 4.38
N LYS A 341 17.83 15.78 3.27
CA LYS A 341 17.41 17.18 3.33
C LYS A 341 16.07 17.35 4.06
N ALA A 342 15.13 16.44 3.87
CA ALA A 342 13.83 16.44 4.54
C ALA A 342 13.95 16.05 6.01
N ILE A 343 14.69 14.99 6.35
CA ILE A 343 14.77 14.50 7.73
C ILE A 343 15.48 15.49 8.66
N HIS A 344 16.46 16.27 8.16
CA HIS A 344 17.08 17.37 8.93
C HIS A 344 16.09 18.51 9.24
N GLN A 345 14.93 18.54 8.60
CA GLN A 345 13.81 19.43 8.93
C GLN A 345 12.69 18.68 9.70
N ASN A 346 12.97 17.50 10.26
CA ASN A 346 12.02 16.61 10.92
C ASN A 346 10.89 16.11 10.00
N LEU A 347 11.12 15.98 8.69
CA LEU A 347 10.15 15.47 7.73
C LEU A 347 10.64 14.10 7.23
N MET A 348 10.06 13.03 7.73
CA MET A 348 10.46 11.66 7.38
C MET A 348 9.69 11.18 6.14
N ILE A 349 10.21 11.47 4.95
CA ILE A 349 9.69 10.92 3.69
C ILE A 349 10.22 9.50 3.44
N ARG A 350 9.75 8.83 2.39
CA ARG A 350 10.25 7.52 1.99
C ARG A 350 11.24 7.64 0.83
N ASP A 351 12.49 7.31 1.05
CA ASP A 351 13.42 6.98 -0.02
C ASP A 351 13.03 5.63 -0.65
N CYS A 352 12.74 5.62 -1.94
CA CYS A 352 12.26 4.45 -2.67
C CYS A 352 13.39 3.63 -3.31
N SER A 353 14.66 3.86 -2.98
CA SER A 353 15.79 3.13 -3.57
C SER A 353 15.79 1.62 -3.27
N SER A 354 15.05 1.17 -2.25
CA SER A 354 14.89 -0.24 -1.91
C SER A 354 13.77 -0.94 -2.70
N PHE A 355 12.94 -0.21 -3.45
CA PHE A 355 11.96 -0.81 -4.35
C PHE A 355 12.64 -1.23 -5.65
N GLU A 356 12.32 -2.44 -6.10
CA GLU A 356 12.82 -2.93 -7.38
C GLU A 356 12.45 -1.98 -8.52
N SER A 357 13.33 -1.77 -9.47
CA SER A 357 13.21 -0.89 -10.64
C SER A 357 13.19 0.62 -10.39
N LEU A 358 13.19 1.14 -9.16
CA LEU A 358 13.18 2.60 -8.90
C LEU A 358 14.57 3.25 -8.77
N ASN A 359 15.65 2.47 -8.73
CA ASN A 359 17.06 2.87 -8.96
C ASN A 359 17.58 4.11 -8.19
N GLY A 360 17.01 4.46 -7.02
CA GLY A 360 17.48 5.59 -6.21
C GLY A 360 17.18 6.99 -6.78
N GLU A 361 16.21 7.08 -7.68
CA GLU A 361 15.76 8.35 -8.28
C GLU A 361 14.40 8.82 -7.73
N TYR A 362 13.76 8.02 -6.86
CA TYR A 362 12.37 8.26 -6.43
C TYR A 362 12.24 8.37 -4.93
N VAL A 363 11.41 9.32 -4.52
CA VAL A 363 10.91 9.43 -3.14
C VAL A 363 9.38 9.31 -3.15
N ARG A 364 8.81 8.88 -2.03
CA ARG A 364 7.37 8.85 -1.81
C ARG A 364 7.05 9.56 -0.50
N PHE A 365 6.00 10.35 -0.49
CA PHE A 365 5.46 10.96 0.72
C PHE A 365 3.94 10.84 0.75
N CYS A 366 3.35 10.71 1.94
CA CYS A 366 1.89 10.77 2.08
C CYS A 366 1.41 12.20 2.30
N ILE A 367 0.13 12.42 2.04
CA ILE A 367 -0.55 13.68 2.30
C ILE A 367 -0.73 13.83 3.81
N MET A 368 -0.29 14.97 4.33
CA MET A 368 -0.38 15.35 5.74
C MET A 368 -1.30 16.59 5.92
N ASN A 369 -1.22 17.24 7.06
CA ASN A 369 -1.89 18.52 7.27
C ASN A 369 -1.28 19.62 6.39
N PRO A 370 -2.01 20.69 6.02
CA PRO A 370 -1.53 21.73 5.12
C PRO A 370 -0.18 22.35 5.54
N GLU A 371 0.02 22.64 6.82
CA GLU A 371 1.26 23.22 7.36
C GLU A 371 2.46 22.31 7.15
N ASP A 372 2.31 21.02 7.39
CA ASP A 372 3.39 20.04 7.18
C ASP A 372 3.64 19.81 5.68
N ASN A 373 2.58 19.79 4.86
CA ASN A 373 2.68 19.71 3.41
C ASN A 373 3.46 20.91 2.84
N ASP A 374 3.22 22.13 3.33
CA ASP A 374 3.94 23.34 2.92
C ASP A 374 5.42 23.25 3.26
N ARG A 375 5.79 22.79 4.46
CA ARG A 375 7.18 22.54 4.84
C ARG A 375 7.85 21.54 3.88
N LEU A 376 7.14 20.49 3.46
CA LEU A 376 7.68 19.53 2.49
C LEU A 376 7.81 20.14 1.09
N LEU A 377 6.86 20.97 0.64
CA LEU A 377 6.97 21.72 -0.61
C LEU A 377 8.21 22.61 -0.63
N ASP A 378 8.54 23.27 0.49
CA ASP A 378 9.75 24.11 0.59
C ASP A 378 11.03 23.28 0.45
N VAL A 379 11.06 22.03 0.94
CA VAL A 379 12.17 21.11 0.65
C VAL A 379 12.32 20.90 -0.86
N PHE A 380 11.23 20.59 -1.58
CA PHE A 380 11.28 20.37 -3.04
C PHE A 380 11.63 21.63 -3.83
N ARG A 381 11.08 22.80 -3.45
CA ARG A 381 11.41 24.09 -4.06
C ARG A 381 12.88 24.46 -3.91
N SER A 382 13.54 23.97 -2.88
CA SER A 382 14.95 24.23 -2.57
C SER A 382 15.91 23.22 -3.22
N LEU A 383 15.43 22.27 -4.07
CA LEU A 383 16.26 21.37 -4.85
C LEU A 383 16.78 22.10 -6.09
#